data_1832c1cb16110a026fda5025742672c2
#
_entry.id   1832c1cb16110a026fda5025742672c2
#
_cell.length_a   1.000
_cell.length_b   1.000
_cell.length_c   1.000
_cell.angle_alpha   90.00
_cell.angle_beta   90.00
_cell.angle_gamma   90.00
#
_symmetry.space_group_name_H-M   'P 1'
#
loop_
_entity.id
_entity.type
_entity.pdbx_description
1 polymer ?
#
loop_
_entity_poly.entity_id
_entity_poly.type
_entity_poly.pdbx_seq_one_letter_code
_entity_poly.pdbx_strand_id
1 'polypeptide(L)'
;MTQAVVVSSLFLAVLWGVVCLFAPQVAVWLGSSERLLPLAVEYMYWFLPFLVFSALLSSGMFFVRLDGSPNYAMLCNAIPAVVNILLDYVFIFILKWGMMGAALATSLGYILGAGMIVVYLSRRRNVIHFCRVKLSKKSMRLTWRNVKYMCHLGVSTFLCEAAIACMMFAGNYVFIHYLGEDGVAAFSIACYFFPIIFMVYNAIGQSAQPILSYNFGAGDTMRVRSAFRLALGTAVTCGPVSYTHLTL
;
A
#
# COMPACT_ATOMS: atom_id res chain seq x y z
N MET A 1 1.07 11.93 -14.39
CA MET A 1 0.25 11.67 -13.21
C MET A 1 -1.11 11.09 -13.57
N THR A 2 -2.05 11.83 -14.18
CA THR A 2 -3.42 11.36 -14.48
C THR A 2 -3.46 10.02 -15.22
N GLN A 3 -2.59 9.82 -16.23
CA GLN A 3 -2.48 8.54 -16.95
C GLN A 3 -2.03 7.39 -16.01
N ALA A 4 -1.10 7.65 -15.09
CA ALA A 4 -0.65 6.64 -14.13
C ALA A 4 -1.79 6.18 -13.23
N VAL A 5 -2.53 7.13 -12.66
CA VAL A 5 -3.69 6.84 -11.80
C VAL A 5 -4.77 6.06 -12.57
N VAL A 6 -5.11 6.49 -13.78
CA VAL A 6 -6.13 5.81 -14.60
C VAL A 6 -5.71 4.38 -14.96
N VAL A 7 -4.46 4.19 -15.38
CA VAL A 7 -3.96 2.85 -15.77
C VAL A 7 -3.89 1.92 -14.56
N SER A 8 -3.38 2.38 -13.41
CA SER A 8 -3.33 1.55 -12.19
C SER A 8 -4.73 1.22 -11.68
N SER A 9 -5.67 2.18 -11.70
CA SER A 9 -7.06 1.92 -11.30
C SER A 9 -7.75 0.92 -12.23
N LEU A 10 -7.53 1.03 -13.54
CA LEU A 10 -8.09 0.08 -14.51
C LEU A 10 -7.50 -1.33 -14.33
N PHE A 11 -6.18 -1.41 -14.14
CA PHE A 11 -5.50 -2.68 -13.87
C PHE A 11 -6.07 -3.38 -12.62
N LEU A 12 -6.25 -2.63 -11.52
CA LEU A 12 -6.82 -3.17 -10.30
C LEU A 12 -8.29 -3.54 -10.44
N ALA A 13 -9.07 -2.80 -11.22
CA ALA A 13 -10.46 -3.16 -11.49
C ALA A 13 -10.56 -4.48 -12.29
N VAL A 14 -9.66 -4.69 -13.26
CA VAL A 14 -9.57 -5.96 -14.00
C VAL A 14 -9.12 -7.09 -13.06
N LEU A 15 -8.09 -6.85 -12.25
CA LEU A 15 -7.60 -7.83 -11.28
C LEU A 15 -8.70 -8.21 -10.28
N TRP A 16 -9.45 -7.24 -9.76
CA TRP A 16 -10.62 -7.49 -8.94
C TRP A 16 -11.63 -8.41 -9.62
N GLY A 17 -12.00 -8.11 -10.86
CA GLY A 17 -12.94 -8.94 -11.61
C GLY A 17 -12.48 -10.40 -11.74
N VAL A 18 -11.20 -10.60 -12.05
CA VAL A 18 -10.60 -11.95 -12.13
C VAL A 18 -10.60 -12.63 -10.76
N VAL A 19 -10.17 -11.96 -9.71
CA VAL A 19 -10.11 -12.55 -8.37
C VAL A 19 -11.51 -12.86 -7.83
N CYS A 20 -12.53 -12.04 -8.12
CA CYS A 20 -13.90 -12.33 -7.72
C CYS A 20 -14.46 -13.60 -8.39
N LEU A 21 -14.08 -13.86 -9.65
CA LEU A 21 -14.50 -15.09 -10.35
C LEU A 21 -13.89 -16.36 -9.74
N PHE A 22 -12.69 -16.24 -9.17
CA PHE A 22 -11.92 -17.34 -8.61
C PHE A 22 -11.65 -17.19 -7.11
N ALA A 23 -12.49 -16.45 -6.39
CA ALA A 23 -12.27 -16.11 -4.97
C ALA A 23 -12.06 -17.35 -4.07
N PRO A 24 -12.85 -18.46 -4.17
CA PRO A 24 -12.61 -19.65 -3.38
C PRO A 24 -11.26 -20.31 -3.68
N GLN A 25 -10.88 -20.41 -4.97
CA GLN A 25 -9.62 -21.01 -5.39
C GLN A 25 -8.43 -20.17 -4.90
N VAL A 26 -8.53 -18.84 -5.02
CA VAL A 26 -7.49 -17.92 -4.53
C VAL A 26 -7.34 -18.03 -3.01
N ALA A 27 -8.44 -18.11 -2.26
CA ALA A 27 -8.39 -18.29 -0.82
C ALA A 27 -7.72 -19.61 -0.41
N VAL A 28 -8.01 -20.71 -1.12
CA VAL A 28 -7.34 -22.01 -0.91
C VAL A 28 -5.85 -21.91 -1.24
N TRP A 29 -5.47 -21.28 -2.35
CA TRP A 29 -4.05 -21.10 -2.71
C TRP A 29 -3.29 -20.22 -1.71
N LEU A 30 -3.97 -19.29 -1.05
CA LEU A 30 -3.40 -18.48 0.03
C LEU A 30 -3.27 -19.25 1.36
N GLY A 31 -3.73 -20.50 1.42
CA GLY A 31 -3.59 -21.37 2.59
C GLY A 31 -4.77 -21.32 3.56
N SER A 32 -5.94 -20.86 3.13
CA SER A 32 -7.14 -20.91 3.97
C SER A 32 -7.54 -22.36 4.25
N SER A 33 -7.74 -22.71 5.54
CA SER A 33 -8.33 -23.97 5.94
C SER A 33 -9.82 -24.03 5.57
N GLU A 34 -10.37 -25.24 5.47
CA GLU A 34 -11.81 -25.45 5.15
C GLU A 34 -12.74 -24.66 6.08
N ARG A 35 -12.36 -24.51 7.35
CA ARG A 35 -13.11 -23.75 8.35
C ARG A 35 -13.07 -22.23 8.10
N LEU A 36 -11.94 -21.71 7.62
CA LEU A 36 -11.73 -20.26 7.40
C LEU A 36 -12.14 -19.83 5.99
N LEU A 37 -12.27 -20.78 5.06
CA LEU A 37 -12.58 -20.49 3.65
C LEU A 37 -13.83 -19.61 3.46
N PRO A 38 -15.01 -19.89 4.07
CA PRO A 38 -16.19 -19.06 3.88
C PRO A 38 -15.97 -17.62 4.38
N LEU A 39 -15.28 -17.45 5.52
CA LEU A 39 -14.98 -16.12 6.09
C LEU A 39 -13.99 -15.34 5.23
N ALA A 40 -12.98 -16.02 4.69
CA ALA A 40 -12.00 -15.41 3.80
C ALA A 40 -12.65 -14.94 2.49
N VAL A 41 -13.51 -15.79 1.89
CA VAL A 41 -14.23 -15.45 0.67
C VAL A 41 -15.21 -14.30 0.90
N GLU A 42 -15.95 -14.30 2.01
CA GLU A 42 -16.83 -13.18 2.39
C GLU A 42 -16.05 -11.88 2.51
N TYR A 43 -14.92 -11.89 3.23
CA TYR A 43 -14.04 -10.72 3.35
C TYR A 43 -13.55 -10.23 1.98
N MET A 44 -13.12 -11.16 1.11
CA MET A 44 -12.63 -10.81 -0.23
C MET A 44 -13.72 -10.13 -1.07
N TYR A 45 -14.96 -10.59 -1.05
CA TYR A 45 -16.05 -9.98 -1.81
C TYR A 45 -16.37 -8.55 -1.35
N TRP A 46 -16.28 -8.28 -0.05
CA TRP A 46 -16.55 -6.96 0.51
C TRP A 46 -15.37 -5.99 0.48
N PHE A 47 -14.14 -6.50 0.38
CA PHE A 47 -12.92 -5.68 0.40
C PHE A 47 -12.38 -5.38 -1.00
N LEU A 48 -12.29 -6.40 -1.87
CA LEU A 48 -11.61 -6.29 -3.16
C LEU A 48 -12.16 -5.21 -4.11
N PRO A 49 -13.48 -4.94 -4.18
CA PRO A 49 -14.01 -3.86 -5.02
C PRO A 49 -13.39 -2.50 -4.72
N PHE A 50 -12.98 -2.30 -3.47
CA PHE A 50 -12.47 -1.04 -2.98
C PHE A 50 -10.94 -0.88 -3.07
N LEU A 51 -10.22 -1.90 -3.56
CA LEU A 51 -8.77 -1.83 -3.80
C LEU A 51 -8.36 -0.67 -4.74
N VAL A 52 -9.24 -0.27 -5.64
CA VAL A 52 -9.01 0.88 -6.52
C VAL A 52 -8.82 2.16 -5.69
N PHE A 53 -9.60 2.34 -4.63
CA PHE A 53 -9.46 3.50 -3.73
C PHE A 53 -8.17 3.43 -2.91
N SER A 54 -7.77 2.25 -2.45
CA SER A 54 -6.47 2.03 -1.78
C SER A 54 -5.30 2.44 -2.68
N ALA A 55 -5.30 2.02 -3.94
CA ALA A 55 -4.25 2.40 -4.88
C ALA A 55 -4.26 3.91 -5.20
N LEU A 56 -5.45 4.50 -5.31
CA LEU A 56 -5.61 5.94 -5.52
C LEU A 56 -5.08 6.73 -4.32
N LEU A 57 -5.36 6.27 -3.10
CA LEU A 57 -4.83 6.86 -1.87
C LEU A 57 -3.30 6.75 -1.85
N SER A 58 -2.74 5.56 -2.03
CA SER A 58 -1.30 5.31 -1.96
C SER A 58 -0.53 6.11 -3.00
N SER A 59 -0.92 6.01 -4.28
CA SER A 59 -0.25 6.78 -5.36
C SER A 59 -0.50 8.29 -5.23
N GLY A 60 -1.69 8.68 -4.83
CA GLY A 60 -2.05 10.09 -4.65
C GLY A 60 -1.25 10.79 -3.55
N MET A 61 -0.96 10.08 -2.46
CA MET A 61 -0.11 10.60 -1.38
C MET A 61 1.29 11.01 -1.87
N PHE A 62 1.89 10.23 -2.78
CA PHE A 62 3.19 10.60 -3.39
C PHE A 62 3.08 11.92 -4.17
N PHE A 63 2.01 12.09 -4.95
CA PHE A 63 1.79 13.32 -5.72
C PHE A 63 1.55 14.53 -4.82
N VAL A 64 0.80 14.37 -3.74
CA VAL A 64 0.55 15.45 -2.76
C VAL A 64 1.85 15.86 -2.04
N ARG A 65 2.71 14.88 -1.71
CA ARG A 65 4.04 15.17 -1.13
C ARG A 65 4.94 15.93 -2.11
N LEU A 66 4.94 15.52 -3.39
CA LEU A 66 5.70 16.19 -4.45
C LEU A 66 5.18 17.60 -4.73
N ASP A 67 3.90 17.87 -4.49
CA ASP A 67 3.29 19.21 -4.60
C ASP A 67 3.64 20.14 -3.41
N GLY A 68 4.48 19.66 -2.48
CA GLY A 68 4.93 20.44 -1.32
C GLY A 68 3.97 20.44 -0.13
N SER A 69 3.02 19.51 -0.07
CA SER A 69 2.02 19.41 1.01
C SER A 69 2.13 18.09 1.79
N PRO A 70 3.28 17.75 2.41
CA PRO A 70 3.46 16.49 3.13
C PRO A 70 2.51 16.33 4.33
N ASN A 71 2.18 17.42 5.02
CA ASN A 71 1.24 17.40 6.15
C ASN A 71 -0.17 17.00 5.70
N TYR A 72 -0.61 17.48 4.52
CA TYR A 72 -1.89 17.07 3.99
C TYR A 72 -1.89 15.58 3.59
N ALA A 73 -0.80 15.09 2.99
CA ALA A 73 -0.64 13.67 2.70
C ALA A 73 -0.70 12.82 3.97
N MET A 74 -0.09 13.27 5.07
CA MET A 74 -0.20 12.61 6.38
C MET A 74 -1.65 12.54 6.86
N LEU A 75 -2.39 13.65 6.78
CA LEU A 75 -3.81 13.70 7.17
C LEU A 75 -4.67 12.78 6.32
N CYS A 76 -4.39 12.65 5.01
CA CYS A 76 -5.09 11.72 4.12
C CYS A 76 -4.92 10.25 4.52
N ASN A 77 -3.93 9.92 5.34
CA ASN A 77 -3.72 8.58 5.88
C ASN A 77 -4.23 8.46 7.33
N ALA A 78 -3.95 9.46 8.17
CA ALA A 78 -4.29 9.44 9.59
C ALA A 78 -5.82 9.50 9.84
N ILE A 79 -6.53 10.40 9.14
CA ILE A 79 -7.98 10.54 9.32
C ILE A 79 -8.72 9.26 8.91
N PRO A 80 -8.48 8.66 7.74
CA PRO A 80 -9.09 7.38 7.38
C PRO A 80 -8.77 6.25 8.35
N ALA A 81 -7.54 6.19 8.88
CA ALA A 81 -7.15 5.18 9.84
C ALA A 81 -7.96 5.29 11.16
N VAL A 82 -8.12 6.51 11.68
CA VAL A 82 -8.95 6.74 12.88
C VAL A 82 -10.41 6.39 12.60
N VAL A 83 -10.95 6.80 11.44
CA VAL A 83 -12.33 6.47 11.05
C VAL A 83 -12.51 4.96 10.90
N ASN A 84 -11.54 4.27 10.31
CA ASN A 84 -11.56 2.81 10.18
C ASN A 84 -11.66 2.14 11.57
N ILE A 85 -10.81 2.53 12.54
CA ILE A 85 -10.86 1.99 13.91
C ILE A 85 -12.24 2.21 14.56
N LEU A 86 -12.82 3.39 14.39
CA LEU A 86 -14.14 3.69 14.93
C LEU A 86 -15.24 2.86 14.26
N LEU A 87 -15.18 2.71 12.95
CA LEU A 87 -16.12 1.90 12.18
C LEU A 87 -15.97 0.41 12.48
N ASP A 88 -14.75 -0.09 12.67
CA ASP A 88 -14.50 -1.47 13.10
C ASP A 88 -15.19 -1.75 14.43
N TYR A 89 -15.06 -0.82 15.40
CA TYR A 89 -15.75 -0.96 16.69
C TYR A 89 -17.26 -1.00 16.50
N VAL A 90 -17.82 -0.11 15.70
CA VAL A 90 -19.29 -0.04 15.48
C VAL A 90 -19.78 -1.30 14.73
N PHE A 91 -19.11 -1.70 13.64
CA PHE A 91 -19.60 -2.77 12.79
C PHE A 91 -19.40 -4.16 13.40
N ILE A 92 -18.27 -4.37 14.10
CA ILE A 92 -17.96 -5.66 14.69
C ILE A 92 -18.67 -5.84 16.05
N PHE A 93 -18.57 -4.85 16.94
CA PHE A 93 -19.04 -5.01 18.32
C PHE A 93 -20.50 -4.57 18.52
N ILE A 94 -20.95 -3.48 17.90
CA ILE A 94 -22.31 -2.97 18.06
C ILE A 94 -23.26 -3.67 17.09
N LEU A 95 -22.95 -3.65 15.79
CA LEU A 95 -23.81 -4.23 14.75
C LEU A 95 -23.60 -5.75 14.56
N LYS A 96 -22.50 -6.30 15.08
CA LYS A 96 -22.15 -7.74 15.02
C LYS A 96 -22.09 -8.29 13.58
N TRP A 97 -21.63 -7.48 12.63
CA TRP A 97 -21.51 -7.88 11.21
C TRP A 97 -20.28 -8.77 10.93
N GLY A 98 -19.44 -9.07 11.93
CA GLY A 98 -18.31 -9.98 11.78
C GLY A 98 -17.32 -9.54 10.71
N MET A 99 -16.92 -10.47 9.83
CA MET A 99 -15.92 -10.25 8.77
C MET A 99 -16.38 -9.23 7.71
N MET A 100 -17.66 -9.23 7.37
CA MET A 100 -18.25 -8.22 6.48
C MET A 100 -18.08 -6.80 7.05
N GLY A 101 -18.32 -6.65 8.37
CA GLY A 101 -18.15 -5.35 9.06
C GLY A 101 -16.72 -4.84 8.97
N ALA A 102 -15.73 -5.69 9.25
CA ALA A 102 -14.30 -5.34 9.15
C ALA A 102 -13.91 -4.94 7.72
N ALA A 103 -14.37 -5.69 6.72
CA ALA A 103 -14.10 -5.38 5.31
C ALA A 103 -14.70 -4.03 4.89
N LEU A 104 -15.94 -3.76 5.31
CA LEU A 104 -16.62 -2.49 5.01
C LEU A 104 -15.97 -1.30 5.71
N ALA A 105 -15.58 -1.44 6.98
CA ALA A 105 -14.88 -0.37 7.71
C ALA A 105 -13.57 0.02 7.02
N THR A 106 -12.78 -0.96 6.62
CA THR A 106 -11.53 -0.75 5.87
C THR A 106 -11.79 -0.10 4.52
N SER A 107 -12.81 -0.55 3.80
CA SER A 107 -13.21 -0.02 2.50
C SER A 107 -13.64 1.44 2.57
N LEU A 108 -14.45 1.80 3.59
CA LEU A 108 -14.88 3.17 3.83
C LEU A 108 -13.69 4.08 4.21
N GLY A 109 -12.73 3.57 4.96
CA GLY A 109 -11.47 4.26 5.21
C GLY A 109 -10.73 4.60 3.91
N TYR A 110 -10.59 3.66 2.99
CA TYR A 110 -9.95 3.91 1.69
C TYR A 110 -10.74 4.89 0.82
N ILE A 111 -12.07 4.81 0.80
CA ILE A 111 -12.92 5.78 0.08
C ILE A 111 -12.70 7.18 0.62
N LEU A 112 -12.71 7.35 1.94
CA LEU A 112 -12.49 8.65 2.58
C LEU A 112 -11.11 9.23 2.23
N GLY A 113 -10.05 8.44 2.39
CA GLY A 113 -8.68 8.87 2.06
C GLY A 113 -8.50 9.20 0.59
N ALA A 114 -9.01 8.35 -0.31
CA ALA A 114 -9.00 8.60 -1.74
C ALA A 114 -9.81 9.85 -2.11
N GLY A 115 -10.96 10.06 -1.47
CA GLY A 115 -11.79 11.27 -1.64
C GLY A 115 -11.01 12.54 -1.27
N MET A 116 -10.29 12.54 -0.16
CA MET A 116 -9.43 13.66 0.25
C MET A 116 -8.33 13.94 -0.80
N ILE A 117 -7.69 12.89 -1.33
CA ILE A 117 -6.69 13.01 -2.40
C ILE A 117 -7.31 13.58 -3.68
N VAL A 118 -8.48 13.07 -4.09
CA VAL A 118 -9.18 13.56 -5.30
C VAL A 118 -9.55 15.03 -5.14
N VAL A 119 -10.07 15.44 -3.99
CA VAL A 119 -10.39 16.85 -3.72
C VAL A 119 -9.15 17.74 -3.81
N TYR A 120 -8.01 17.28 -3.26
CA TYR A 120 -6.75 18.02 -3.36
C TYR A 120 -6.28 18.16 -4.81
N LEU A 121 -6.18 17.04 -5.53
CA LEU A 121 -5.68 17.01 -6.91
C LEU A 121 -6.64 17.59 -7.94
N SER A 122 -7.91 17.81 -7.58
CA SER A 122 -8.88 18.50 -8.45
C SER A 122 -8.76 20.02 -8.39
N ARG A 123 -8.07 20.55 -7.39
CA ARG A 123 -7.88 22.00 -7.25
C ARG A 123 -6.85 22.49 -8.27
N ARG A 124 -7.27 23.33 -9.23
CA ARG A 124 -6.38 23.93 -10.25
C ARG A 124 -5.32 24.89 -9.68
N ARG A 125 -5.43 25.26 -8.41
CA ARG A 125 -4.43 26.10 -7.72
C ARG A 125 -3.13 25.34 -7.42
N ASN A 126 -3.19 24.02 -7.36
CA ASN A 126 -2.06 23.16 -7.08
C ASN A 126 -1.20 22.98 -8.34
N VAL A 127 0.12 22.88 -8.17
CA VAL A 127 1.05 22.63 -9.28
C VAL A 127 0.76 21.28 -9.92
N ILE A 128 0.51 20.26 -9.07
CA ILE A 128 0.13 18.93 -9.50
C ILE A 128 -1.39 18.78 -9.39
N HIS A 129 -2.07 18.71 -10.53
CA HIS A 129 -3.52 18.54 -10.60
C HIS A 129 -3.93 17.60 -11.72
N PHE A 130 -5.16 17.08 -11.65
CA PHE A 130 -5.72 16.23 -12.69
C PHE A 130 -5.91 16.99 -14.00
N CYS A 131 -5.37 16.41 -15.08
CA CYS A 131 -5.56 16.91 -16.44
C CYS A 131 -6.47 15.95 -17.23
N ARG A 132 -7.27 16.49 -18.14
CA ARG A 132 -8.10 15.67 -19.02
C ARG A 132 -7.23 14.81 -19.93
N VAL A 133 -7.43 13.50 -19.87
CA VAL A 133 -6.77 12.55 -20.78
C VAL A 133 -7.52 12.57 -22.11
N LYS A 134 -6.85 12.97 -23.17
CA LYS A 134 -7.42 12.94 -24.54
C LYS A 134 -7.29 11.51 -25.09
N LEU A 135 -8.40 10.93 -25.55
CA LEU A 135 -8.44 9.63 -26.24
C LEU A 135 -8.09 9.83 -27.73
N SER A 136 -6.82 10.03 -28.03
CA SER A 136 -6.28 10.12 -29.40
C SER A 136 -5.26 9.01 -29.62
N LYS A 137 -5.06 8.55 -30.88
CA LYS A 137 -4.02 7.56 -31.22
C LYS A 137 -2.63 7.97 -30.71
N LYS A 138 -2.30 9.27 -30.76
CA LYS A 138 -1.06 9.83 -30.24
C LYS A 138 -0.98 9.73 -28.71
N SER A 139 -2.09 10.00 -28.02
CA SER A 139 -2.18 9.88 -26.56
C SER A 139 -2.06 8.41 -26.12
N MET A 140 -2.69 7.48 -26.81
CA MET A 140 -2.61 6.04 -26.55
C MET A 140 -1.16 5.54 -26.67
N ARG A 141 -0.44 5.91 -27.72
CA ARG A 141 0.98 5.57 -27.88
C ARG A 141 1.86 6.14 -26.78
N LEU A 142 1.55 7.37 -26.33
CA LEU A 142 2.25 8.00 -25.20
C LEU A 142 1.97 7.27 -23.89
N THR A 143 0.70 6.91 -23.65
CA THR A 143 0.30 6.13 -22.46
C THR A 143 1.01 4.79 -22.43
N TRP A 144 1.08 4.06 -23.54
CA TRP A 144 1.80 2.78 -23.61
C TRP A 144 3.29 2.92 -23.28
N ARG A 145 3.95 3.95 -23.83
CA ARG A 145 5.35 4.25 -23.50
C ARG A 145 5.54 4.57 -22.03
N ASN A 146 4.63 5.36 -21.46
CA ASN A 146 4.69 5.71 -20.05
C ASN A 146 4.45 4.50 -19.15
N VAL A 147 3.50 3.61 -19.50
CA VAL A 147 3.24 2.35 -18.78
C VAL A 147 4.49 1.47 -18.81
N LYS A 148 5.11 1.27 -19.99
CA LYS A 148 6.35 0.50 -20.09
C LYS A 148 7.46 1.05 -19.19
N TYR A 149 7.62 2.37 -19.15
CA TYR A 149 8.58 3.03 -18.28
C TYR A 149 8.24 2.85 -16.79
N MET A 150 6.97 2.99 -16.42
CA MET A 150 6.49 2.75 -15.05
C MET A 150 6.71 1.31 -14.61
N CYS A 151 6.41 0.33 -15.47
CA CYS A 151 6.68 -1.08 -15.19
C CYS A 151 8.18 -1.33 -14.98
N HIS A 152 9.02 -0.75 -15.84
CA HIS A 152 10.48 -0.91 -15.69
C HIS A 152 11.01 -0.35 -14.35
N LEU A 153 10.53 0.82 -13.94
CA LEU A 153 10.89 1.40 -12.64
C LEU A 153 10.29 0.62 -11.47
N GLY A 154 9.08 0.08 -11.65
CA GLY A 154 8.33 -0.63 -10.61
C GLY A 154 8.85 -2.04 -10.32
N VAL A 155 9.64 -2.65 -11.22
CA VAL A 155 10.17 -4.02 -11.05
C VAL A 155 10.95 -4.16 -9.75
N SER A 156 11.77 -3.19 -9.37
CA SER A 156 12.57 -3.25 -8.13
C SER A 156 11.68 -3.31 -6.89
N THR A 157 10.66 -2.44 -6.82
CA THR A 157 9.70 -2.42 -5.71
C THR A 157 8.86 -3.70 -5.70
N PHE A 158 8.41 -4.14 -6.87
CA PHE A 158 7.66 -5.39 -7.01
C PHE A 158 8.47 -6.59 -6.49
N LEU A 159 9.76 -6.69 -6.84
CA LEU A 159 10.62 -7.77 -6.37
C LEU A 159 10.84 -7.74 -4.86
N CYS A 160 10.95 -6.55 -4.25
CA CYS A 160 11.04 -6.41 -2.80
C CYS A 160 9.78 -6.91 -2.10
N GLU A 161 8.60 -6.49 -2.56
CA GLU A 161 7.31 -6.92 -2.00
C GLU A 161 7.06 -8.42 -2.25
N ALA A 162 7.40 -8.92 -3.43
CA ALA A 162 7.30 -10.34 -3.76
C ALA A 162 8.23 -11.18 -2.88
N ALA A 163 9.44 -10.72 -2.57
CA ALA A 163 10.37 -11.42 -1.69
C ALA A 163 9.80 -11.55 -0.27
N ILE A 164 9.16 -10.49 0.26
CA ILE A 164 8.48 -10.53 1.57
C ILE A 164 7.34 -11.55 1.55
N ALA A 165 6.50 -11.53 0.50
CA ALA A 165 5.41 -12.48 0.35
C ALA A 165 5.92 -13.93 0.25
N CYS A 166 6.96 -14.17 -0.53
CA CYS A 166 7.60 -15.50 -0.63
C CYS A 166 8.17 -15.96 0.72
N MET A 167 8.80 -15.04 1.48
CA MET A 167 9.33 -15.37 2.79
C MET A 167 8.22 -15.76 3.77
N MET A 168 7.11 -15.02 3.78
CA MET A 168 5.96 -15.35 4.64
C MET A 168 5.33 -16.70 4.24
N PHE A 169 5.21 -16.97 2.95
CA PHE A 169 4.65 -18.21 2.44
C PHE A 169 5.54 -19.42 2.77
N ALA A 170 6.85 -19.30 2.50
CA ALA A 170 7.83 -20.34 2.82
C ALA A 170 7.92 -20.56 4.33
N GLY A 171 7.90 -19.50 5.14
CA GLY A 171 7.88 -19.58 6.58
C GLY A 171 6.68 -20.39 7.09
N ASN A 172 5.46 -20.03 6.68
CA ASN A 172 4.27 -20.78 7.05
C ASN A 172 4.37 -22.27 6.68
N TYR A 173 4.84 -22.57 5.47
CA TYR A 173 5.01 -23.95 5.04
C TYR A 173 6.01 -24.75 5.88
N VAL A 174 7.16 -24.15 6.20
CA VAL A 174 8.21 -24.76 7.03
C VAL A 174 7.72 -24.99 8.45
N PHE A 175 7.11 -23.97 9.06
CA PHE A 175 6.64 -24.07 10.46
C PHE A 175 5.50 -25.08 10.61
N ILE A 176 4.57 -25.17 9.67
CA ILE A 176 3.49 -26.16 9.71
C ILE A 176 4.06 -27.58 9.58
N HIS A 177 5.07 -27.75 8.73
CA HIS A 177 5.65 -29.09 8.48
C HIS A 177 6.49 -29.61 9.64
N TYR A 178 7.26 -28.76 10.33
CA TYR A 178 8.19 -29.17 11.39
C TYR A 178 7.64 -29.03 12.82
N LEU A 179 6.76 -28.09 13.07
CA LEU A 179 6.29 -27.72 14.40
C LEU A 179 4.75 -27.79 14.54
N GLY A 180 4.04 -28.13 13.48
CA GLY A 180 2.59 -28.20 13.50
C GLY A 180 1.89 -26.84 13.71
N GLU A 181 0.65 -26.89 14.24
CA GLU A 181 -0.19 -25.69 14.43
C GLU A 181 0.41 -24.70 15.45
N ASP A 182 1.05 -25.20 16.50
CA ASP A 182 1.70 -24.34 17.52
C ASP A 182 2.90 -23.58 16.97
N GLY A 183 3.64 -24.18 16.04
CA GLY A 183 4.73 -23.52 15.34
C GLY A 183 4.26 -22.41 14.43
N VAL A 184 3.15 -22.62 13.73
CA VAL A 184 2.53 -21.58 12.88
C VAL A 184 2.01 -20.43 13.74
N ALA A 185 1.42 -20.70 14.90
CA ALA A 185 0.97 -19.66 15.82
C ALA A 185 2.14 -18.81 16.32
N ALA A 186 3.24 -19.41 16.73
CA ALA A 186 4.45 -18.69 17.14
C ALA A 186 5.07 -17.86 16.00
N PHE A 187 5.15 -18.43 14.79
CA PHE A 187 5.62 -17.70 13.59
C PHE A 187 4.71 -16.53 13.24
N SER A 188 3.40 -16.71 13.35
CA SER A 188 2.42 -15.63 13.09
C SER A 188 2.64 -14.45 14.03
N ILE A 189 2.92 -14.70 15.33
CA ILE A 189 3.24 -13.64 16.28
C ILE A 189 4.52 -12.90 15.86
N ALA A 190 5.57 -13.63 15.48
CA ALA A 190 6.81 -13.03 14.99
C ALA A 190 6.58 -12.20 13.70
N CYS A 191 5.72 -12.67 12.83
CA CYS A 191 5.35 -11.95 11.59
C CYS A 191 4.64 -10.60 11.84
N TYR A 192 4.04 -10.38 13.01
CA TYR A 192 3.47 -9.06 13.35
C TYR A 192 4.55 -8.03 13.73
N PHE A 193 5.72 -8.45 14.20
CA PHE A 193 6.82 -7.53 14.52
C PHE A 193 7.60 -7.07 13.29
N PHE A 194 7.76 -7.93 12.29
CA PHE A 194 8.44 -7.59 11.05
C PHE A 194 7.89 -6.33 10.34
N PRO A 195 6.56 -6.20 10.15
CA PRO A 195 5.98 -5.01 9.55
C PRO A 195 6.28 -3.72 10.30
N ILE A 196 6.37 -3.75 11.63
CA ILE A 196 6.66 -2.55 12.45
C ILE A 196 8.05 -2.02 12.10
N ILE A 197 9.06 -2.88 12.09
CA ILE A 197 10.44 -2.52 11.73
C ILE A 197 10.48 -2.04 10.27
N PHE A 198 9.84 -2.78 9.37
CA PHE A 198 9.79 -2.44 7.95
C PHE A 198 9.11 -1.09 7.69
N MET A 199 8.04 -0.76 8.44
CA MET A 199 7.34 0.53 8.34
C MET A 199 8.23 1.71 8.69
N VAL A 200 9.13 1.60 9.69
CA VAL A 200 10.08 2.65 10.05
C VAL A 200 11.03 2.93 8.88
N TYR A 201 11.64 1.89 8.31
CA TYR A 201 12.56 2.05 7.16
C TYR A 201 11.83 2.55 5.91
N ASN A 202 10.63 2.08 5.68
CA ASN A 202 9.79 2.53 4.57
C ASN A 202 9.41 4.02 4.71
N ALA A 203 9.09 4.46 5.93
CA ALA A 203 8.81 5.87 6.22
C ALA A 203 10.01 6.77 5.94
N ILE A 204 11.22 6.35 6.32
CA ILE A 204 12.47 7.07 6.03
C ILE A 204 12.66 7.17 4.52
N GLY A 205 12.54 6.06 3.79
CA GLY A 205 12.68 6.02 2.34
C GLY A 205 11.66 6.90 1.63
N GLN A 206 10.38 6.80 1.99
CA GLN A 206 9.30 7.60 1.42
C GLN A 206 9.43 9.10 1.73
N SER A 207 10.02 9.47 2.87
CA SER A 207 10.26 10.87 3.22
C SER A 207 11.45 11.45 2.45
N ALA A 208 12.50 10.66 2.23
CA ALA A 208 13.68 11.07 1.47
C ALA A 208 13.42 11.16 -0.04
N GLN A 209 12.56 10.28 -0.59
CA GLN A 209 12.33 10.14 -2.02
C GLN A 209 11.94 11.46 -2.73
N PRO A 210 10.98 12.27 -2.25
CA PRO A 210 10.64 13.54 -2.90
C PRO A 210 11.81 14.53 -2.93
N ILE A 211 12.58 14.59 -1.84
CA ILE A 211 13.72 15.49 -1.72
C ILE A 211 14.83 15.08 -2.70
N LEU A 212 15.13 13.77 -2.76
CA LEU A 212 16.12 13.22 -3.68
C LEU A 212 15.71 13.45 -5.14
N SER A 213 14.45 13.14 -5.48
CA SER A 213 13.92 13.25 -6.84
C SER A 213 13.93 14.71 -7.33
N TYR A 214 13.51 15.65 -6.49
CA TYR A 214 13.49 17.07 -6.82
C TYR A 214 14.90 17.63 -7.08
N ASN A 215 15.84 17.37 -6.17
CA ASN A 215 17.22 17.86 -6.30
C ASN A 215 17.99 17.15 -7.43
N PHE A 216 17.68 15.88 -7.68
CA PHE A 216 18.23 15.16 -8.84
C PHE A 216 17.76 15.77 -10.16
N GLY A 217 16.46 16.09 -10.26
CA GLY A 217 15.89 16.76 -11.42
C GLY A 217 16.43 18.18 -11.64
N ALA A 218 16.81 18.87 -10.55
CA ALA A 218 17.46 20.18 -10.58
C ALA A 218 18.97 20.11 -10.89
N GLY A 219 19.57 18.92 -10.95
CA GLY A 219 21.02 18.74 -11.17
C GLY A 219 21.89 19.03 -9.94
N ASP A 220 21.30 19.26 -8.77
CA ASP A 220 22.03 19.55 -7.52
C ASP A 220 22.51 18.27 -6.84
N THR A 221 23.63 17.76 -7.32
CA THR A 221 24.24 16.52 -6.81
C THR A 221 24.71 16.61 -5.36
N MET A 222 25.07 17.83 -4.88
CA MET A 222 25.47 18.03 -3.49
C MET A 222 24.30 17.83 -2.53
N ARG A 223 23.15 18.41 -2.83
CA ARG A 223 21.93 18.23 -2.02
C ARG A 223 21.40 16.80 -2.08
N VAL A 224 21.47 16.14 -3.25
CA VAL A 224 21.14 14.71 -3.36
C VAL A 224 21.99 13.89 -2.42
N ARG A 225 23.33 14.09 -2.44
CA ARG A 225 24.26 13.36 -1.56
C ARG A 225 24.00 13.64 -0.08
N SER A 226 23.73 14.89 0.30
CA SER A 226 23.43 15.28 1.67
C SER A 226 22.13 14.66 2.17
N ALA A 227 21.06 14.72 1.38
CA ALA A 227 19.76 14.09 1.70
C ALA A 227 19.88 12.57 1.83
N PHE A 228 20.63 11.92 0.92
CA PHE A 228 20.88 10.48 0.99
C PHE A 228 21.65 10.08 2.25
N ARG A 229 22.73 10.82 2.60
CA ARG A 229 23.50 10.56 3.83
C ARG A 229 22.65 10.75 5.09
N LEU A 230 21.80 11.76 5.12
CA LEU A 230 20.89 12.00 6.24
C LEU A 230 19.89 10.84 6.38
N ALA A 231 19.26 10.42 5.30
CA ALA A 231 18.33 9.29 5.29
C ALA A 231 19.00 7.98 5.73
N LEU A 232 20.21 7.71 5.20
CA LEU A 232 21.00 6.53 5.58
C LEU A 232 21.41 6.59 7.05
N GLY A 233 21.88 7.75 7.54
CA GLY A 233 22.22 7.94 8.95
C GLY A 233 21.04 7.71 9.88
N THR A 234 19.86 8.24 9.53
CA THR A 234 18.61 7.99 10.28
C THR A 234 18.24 6.51 10.29
N ALA A 235 18.35 5.83 9.14
CA ALA A 235 18.06 4.40 9.06
C ALA A 235 19.02 3.57 9.94
N VAL A 236 20.31 3.88 9.91
CA VAL A 236 21.31 3.20 10.73
C VAL A 236 21.10 3.45 12.23
N THR A 237 20.71 4.66 12.63
CA THR A 237 20.43 4.94 14.06
C THR A 237 19.14 4.29 14.55
N CYS A 238 18.13 4.13 13.69
CA CYS A 238 16.89 3.43 14.07
C CYS A 238 17.08 1.92 14.24
N GLY A 239 18.05 1.30 13.57
CA GLY A 239 18.30 -0.15 13.65
C GLY A 239 18.63 -0.65 15.07
N PRO A 240 19.66 -0.13 15.73
CA PRO A 240 20.01 -0.52 17.10
C PRO A 240 18.88 -0.25 18.10
N VAL A 241 18.17 0.86 17.97
CA VAL A 241 17.01 1.21 18.82
C VAL A 241 15.92 0.15 18.69
N SER A 242 15.59 -0.27 17.47
CA SER A 242 14.60 -1.32 17.25
C SER A 242 15.04 -2.67 17.83
N TYR A 243 16.34 -3.00 17.71
CA TYR A 243 16.89 -4.24 18.26
C TYR A 243 16.88 -4.25 19.80
N THR A 244 17.30 -3.16 20.45
CA THR A 244 17.34 -3.08 21.93
C THR A 244 15.95 -3.10 22.54
N HIS A 245 14.93 -2.50 21.93
CA HIS A 245 13.56 -2.54 22.44
C HIS A 245 12.81 -3.86 22.19
N LEU A 246 13.31 -4.72 21.30
CA LEU A 246 12.74 -6.03 21.03
C LEU A 246 13.40 -7.15 21.86
N THR A 247 14.58 -6.89 22.44
CA THR A 247 15.36 -7.88 23.23
C THR A 247 15.32 -7.63 24.73
N LEU A 248 14.68 -6.57 25.20
CA LEU A 248 14.35 -6.27 26.60
C LEU A 248 12.89 -6.58 26.90
#